data_4677fba8e0d7bc68fa4009a820fa488d
#
_entry.id   4677fba8e0d7bc68fa4009a820fa488d
#
_cell.length_a   1.000
_cell.length_b   1.000
_cell.length_c   1.000
_cell.angle_alpha   90.00
_cell.angle_beta   90.00
_cell.angle_gamma   90.00
#
_symmetry.space_group_name_H-M   'P 1'
#
loop_
_entity.id
_entity.type
_entity.pdbx_description
1 polymer ?
#
loop_
_entity_poly.entity_id
_entity_poly.type
_entity_poly.pdbx_seq_one_letter_code
_entity_poly.pdbx_strand_id
1 'polypeptide(L)'
;MPATIDELSRVLRPQMTAVGGKFAYFLEEPVAEEDLRQYLHDPIEALPPTVAELLPRIGIVLAPYLERSSPKAPVTVVSDKPADARLQFSASVNGGDAVTLFFTTREEQVSDYHYYLYDELSTLLASRWPEKARNAWQAMLREELSAEVHGEVDEKSWHLKQALLRKPKSARKEGKQFEEYAARSFADTMTLYLHGICCDIDVESGPRQLPTRYLRKRLELLKGLFPPPEGHAVFPEDLTHHHHRH
;
A
#
# COMPACT_ATOMS: atom_id res chain seq x y z
N MET A 1 -9.53 30.37 2.01
CA MET A 1 -8.28 29.65 1.71
C MET A 1 -8.63 28.17 1.72
N PRO A 2 -8.11 27.35 0.82
CA PRO A 2 -8.34 25.90 0.87
C PRO A 2 -7.82 25.34 2.20
N ALA A 3 -8.57 24.41 2.80
CA ALA A 3 -8.22 23.81 4.07
C ALA A 3 -7.08 22.78 3.88
N THR A 4 -6.16 22.75 4.81
CA THR A 4 -5.09 21.76 4.81
C THR A 4 -5.61 20.39 5.25
N ILE A 5 -4.99 19.30 4.79
CA ILE A 5 -5.38 17.94 5.21
C ILE A 5 -5.23 17.74 6.73
N ASP A 6 -4.29 18.43 7.40
CA ASP A 6 -4.12 18.39 8.85
C ASP A 6 -5.32 19.00 9.59
N GLU A 7 -5.84 20.13 9.11
CA GLU A 7 -7.04 20.77 9.65
C GLU A 7 -8.26 19.89 9.39
N LEU A 8 -8.44 19.45 8.14
CA LEU A 8 -9.56 18.59 7.76
C LEU A 8 -9.57 17.27 8.53
N SER A 9 -8.43 16.61 8.69
CA SER A 9 -8.32 15.37 9.46
C SER A 9 -8.91 15.50 10.86
N ARG A 10 -8.69 16.63 11.55
CA ARG A 10 -9.22 16.88 12.90
C ARG A 10 -10.74 17.11 12.91
N VAL A 11 -11.24 17.85 11.92
CA VAL A 11 -12.65 18.22 11.82
C VAL A 11 -13.50 17.06 11.32
N LEU A 12 -13.00 16.27 10.37
CA LEU A 12 -13.77 15.22 9.70
C LEU A 12 -13.84 13.91 10.50
N ARG A 13 -12.82 13.57 11.32
CA ARG A 13 -12.81 12.32 12.09
C ARG A 13 -14.12 12.01 12.85
N PRO A 14 -14.73 12.94 13.61
CA PRO A 14 -15.97 12.65 14.32
C PRO A 14 -17.19 12.52 13.39
N GLN A 15 -17.06 12.89 12.12
CA GLN A 15 -18.13 12.85 11.12
C GLN A 15 -18.02 11.65 10.16
N MET A 16 -16.97 10.85 10.29
CA MET A 16 -16.73 9.70 9.40
C MET A 16 -17.75 8.59 9.62
N THR A 17 -18.19 7.99 8.54
CA THR A 17 -19.06 6.81 8.53
C THR A 17 -18.21 5.54 8.58
N ALA A 18 -18.56 4.58 9.44
CA ALA A 18 -17.87 3.29 9.51
C ALA A 18 -18.08 2.47 8.24
N VAL A 19 -17.02 1.87 7.72
CA VAL A 19 -17.07 0.86 6.63
C VAL A 19 -17.07 -0.54 7.24
N GLY A 20 -16.14 -0.80 8.14
CA GLY A 20 -15.98 -2.08 8.83
C GLY A 20 -14.68 -2.13 9.64
N GLY A 21 -14.67 -2.89 10.73
CA GLY A 21 -13.49 -3.05 11.57
C GLY A 21 -12.92 -1.71 12.06
N LYS A 22 -11.71 -1.39 11.61
CA LYS A 22 -10.99 -0.16 11.99
C LYS A 22 -11.09 0.96 10.93
N PHE A 23 -11.93 0.79 9.91
CA PHE A 23 -12.04 1.71 8.78
C PHE A 23 -13.30 2.56 8.85
N ALA A 24 -13.15 3.85 8.58
CA ALA A 24 -14.23 4.82 8.40
C ALA A 24 -13.90 5.74 7.23
N TYR A 25 -14.91 6.39 6.65
CA TYR A 25 -14.71 7.26 5.50
C TYR A 25 -15.49 8.56 5.60
N PHE A 26 -15.06 9.54 4.80
CA PHE A 26 -15.75 10.80 4.55
C PHE A 26 -15.66 11.13 3.05
N LEU A 27 -16.74 11.65 2.49
CA LEU A 27 -16.83 12.07 1.09
C LEU A 27 -16.93 13.59 1.04
N GLU A 28 -15.99 14.26 0.38
CA GLU A 28 -16.08 15.70 0.11
C GLU A 28 -17.16 16.02 -0.94
N GLU A 29 -17.42 15.07 -1.85
CA GLU A 29 -18.50 15.16 -2.83
C GLU A 29 -19.30 13.85 -2.83
N PRO A 30 -20.61 13.89 -3.16
CA PRO A 30 -21.41 12.70 -3.29
C PRO A 30 -20.84 11.75 -4.35
N VAL A 31 -20.74 10.47 -4.01
CA VAL A 31 -20.31 9.37 -4.88
C VAL A 31 -21.48 8.40 -5.03
N ALA A 32 -21.65 7.82 -6.21
CA ALA A 32 -22.66 6.79 -6.43
C ALA A 32 -22.40 5.55 -5.55
N GLU A 33 -23.45 4.85 -5.15
CA GLU A 33 -23.33 3.70 -4.23
C GLU A 33 -22.46 2.58 -4.83
N GLU A 34 -22.53 2.36 -6.14
CA GLU A 34 -21.70 1.39 -6.86
C GLU A 34 -20.21 1.77 -6.82
N ASP A 35 -19.92 3.05 -7.07
CA ASP A 35 -18.54 3.57 -6.98
C ASP A 35 -18.02 3.51 -5.55
N LEU A 36 -18.88 3.84 -4.57
CA LEU A 36 -18.52 3.76 -3.15
C LEU A 36 -18.13 2.34 -2.75
N ARG A 37 -18.84 1.34 -3.27
CA ARG A 37 -18.49 -0.06 -3.04
C ARG A 37 -17.11 -0.38 -3.60
N GLN A 38 -16.84 -0.01 -4.85
CA GLN A 38 -15.55 -0.24 -5.50
C GLN A 38 -14.39 0.51 -4.81
N TYR A 39 -14.61 1.76 -4.40
CA TYR A 39 -13.56 2.55 -3.73
C TYR A 39 -13.29 2.10 -2.29
N LEU A 40 -14.27 1.60 -1.56
CA LEU A 40 -14.12 1.38 -0.12
C LEU A 40 -14.38 -0.07 0.33
N HIS A 41 -15.53 -0.63 -0.04
CA HIS A 41 -15.93 -1.92 0.51
C HIS A 41 -15.07 -3.06 -0.05
N ASP A 42 -15.00 -3.20 -1.37
CA ASP A 42 -14.28 -4.29 -2.02
C ASP A 42 -12.78 -4.34 -1.62
N PRO A 43 -12.02 -3.22 -1.65
CA PRO A 43 -10.61 -3.27 -1.26
C PRO A 43 -10.38 -3.50 0.25
N ILE A 44 -11.31 -3.09 1.12
CA ILE A 44 -11.20 -3.35 2.57
C ILE A 44 -11.58 -4.80 2.90
N GLU A 45 -12.62 -5.35 2.26
CA GLU A 45 -13.04 -6.74 2.41
C GLU A 45 -11.98 -7.73 1.91
N ALA A 46 -11.21 -7.35 0.88
CA ALA A 46 -10.12 -8.15 0.35
C ALA A 46 -8.85 -8.17 1.22
N LEU A 47 -8.78 -7.34 2.28
CA LEU A 47 -7.60 -7.32 3.16
C LEU A 47 -7.46 -8.63 3.93
N PRO A 48 -6.26 -9.23 3.98
CA PRO A 48 -5.99 -10.32 4.90
C PRO A 48 -6.37 -9.94 6.35
N PRO A 49 -7.09 -10.79 7.10
CA PRO A 49 -7.51 -10.48 8.47
C PRO A 49 -6.34 -10.06 9.37
N THR A 50 -5.20 -10.73 9.26
CA THR A 50 -4.00 -10.39 10.02
C THR A 50 -3.42 -9.01 9.67
N VAL A 51 -3.56 -8.55 8.42
CA VAL A 51 -3.18 -7.19 8.01
C VAL A 51 -4.13 -6.18 8.65
N ALA A 52 -5.44 -6.39 8.55
CA ALA A 52 -6.45 -5.51 9.14
C ALA A 52 -6.28 -5.36 10.67
N GLU A 53 -5.89 -6.44 11.36
CA GLU A 53 -5.60 -6.42 12.81
C GLU A 53 -4.37 -5.59 13.18
N LEU A 54 -3.34 -5.58 12.36
CA LEU A 54 -2.09 -4.84 12.61
C LEU A 54 -2.19 -3.35 12.30
N LEU A 55 -3.10 -2.97 11.41
CA LEU A 55 -3.30 -1.57 11.04
C LEU A 55 -3.90 -0.76 12.21
N PRO A 56 -3.58 0.54 12.32
CA PRO A 56 -4.26 1.46 13.25
C PRO A 56 -5.72 1.68 12.80
N ARG A 57 -6.46 2.52 13.51
CA ARG A 57 -7.72 3.06 12.98
C ARG A 57 -7.44 3.93 11.76
N ILE A 58 -8.16 3.70 10.66
CA ILE A 58 -7.97 4.36 9.38
C ILE A 58 -9.23 5.16 9.03
N GLY A 59 -9.07 6.46 8.85
CA GLY A 59 -10.06 7.29 8.18
C GLY A 59 -9.67 7.49 6.72
N ILE A 60 -10.61 7.31 5.79
CA ILE A 60 -10.40 7.53 4.37
C ILE A 60 -11.24 8.73 3.94
N VAL A 61 -10.60 9.73 3.35
CA VAL A 61 -11.25 10.91 2.78
C VAL A 61 -11.11 10.86 1.27
N LEU A 62 -12.24 10.77 0.57
CA LEU A 62 -12.31 10.88 -0.88
C LEU A 62 -12.59 12.33 -1.24
N ALA A 63 -11.64 12.97 -1.93
CA ALA A 63 -11.67 14.37 -2.29
C ALA A 63 -11.57 14.54 -3.82
N PRO A 64 -12.13 15.63 -4.39
CA PRO A 64 -12.01 15.89 -5.83
C PRO A 64 -10.55 15.92 -6.26
N TYR A 65 -9.75 16.76 -5.62
CA TYR A 65 -8.32 16.89 -5.88
C TYR A 65 -7.54 17.20 -4.61
N LEU A 66 -6.29 16.75 -4.59
CA LEU A 66 -5.29 17.12 -3.60
C LEU A 66 -4.18 17.94 -4.27
N GLU A 67 -3.82 19.06 -3.68
CA GLU A 67 -2.78 19.95 -4.22
C GLU A 67 -1.64 20.14 -3.21
N ARG A 68 -0.41 20.12 -3.74
CA ARG A 68 0.80 20.56 -3.01
C ARG A 68 1.50 21.65 -3.83
N SER A 69 1.39 22.89 -3.41
CA SER A 69 1.93 24.05 -4.16
C SER A 69 3.45 24.08 -4.26
N SER A 70 4.17 23.46 -3.32
CA SER A 70 5.63 23.27 -3.34
C SER A 70 6.03 22.07 -2.48
N PRO A 71 7.26 21.51 -2.59
CA PRO A 71 7.70 20.34 -1.82
C PRO A 71 7.60 20.49 -0.30
N LYS A 72 7.61 21.70 0.22
CA LYS A 72 7.50 22.00 1.67
C LYS A 72 6.13 22.52 2.08
N ALA A 73 5.23 22.77 1.13
CA ALA A 73 3.89 23.24 1.44
C ALA A 73 3.03 22.08 1.99
N PRO A 74 2.07 22.38 2.87
CA PRO A 74 1.06 21.40 3.25
C PRO A 74 0.23 21.00 2.03
N VAL A 75 -0.32 19.80 2.07
CA VAL A 75 -1.32 19.36 1.10
C VAL A 75 -2.65 19.99 1.45
N THR A 76 -3.40 20.43 0.46
CA THR A 76 -4.74 21.02 0.59
C THR A 76 -5.73 20.29 -0.28
N VAL A 77 -7.00 20.25 0.13
CA VAL A 77 -8.12 19.80 -0.68
C VAL A 77 -8.60 20.96 -1.53
N VAL A 78 -8.79 20.74 -2.83
CA VAL A 78 -9.27 21.75 -3.79
C VAL A 78 -10.34 21.17 -4.70
N SER A 79 -11.28 22.00 -5.15
CA SER A 79 -12.38 21.58 -6.03
C SER A 79 -11.99 21.62 -7.52
N ASP A 80 -11.09 22.53 -7.87
CA ASP A 80 -10.60 22.69 -9.24
C ASP A 80 -9.30 21.92 -9.46
N LYS A 81 -9.12 21.37 -10.66
CA LYS A 81 -7.91 20.63 -11.03
C LYS A 81 -6.67 21.50 -10.90
N PRO A 82 -5.72 21.16 -10.03
CA PRO A 82 -4.44 21.86 -9.97
C PRO A 82 -3.58 21.53 -11.19
N ALA A 83 -2.51 22.30 -11.41
CA ALA A 83 -1.50 21.94 -12.41
C ALA A 83 -0.88 20.56 -12.07
N ASP A 84 -0.58 19.74 -13.10
CA ASP A 84 -0.10 18.36 -12.92
C ASP A 84 1.11 18.25 -11.97
N ALA A 85 2.03 19.20 -12.03
CA ALA A 85 3.20 19.23 -11.13
C ALA A 85 2.84 19.47 -9.63
N ARG A 86 1.61 19.86 -9.33
CA ARG A 86 1.10 20.12 -7.97
C ARG A 86 0.04 19.12 -7.51
N LEU A 87 -0.49 18.34 -8.45
CA LEU A 87 -1.47 17.29 -8.18
C LEU A 87 -0.85 16.20 -7.29
N GLN A 88 -1.58 15.78 -6.25
CA GLN A 88 -1.23 14.64 -5.42
C GLN A 88 -2.36 13.61 -5.52
N PHE A 89 -2.01 12.33 -5.63
CA PHE A 89 -3.01 11.26 -5.72
C PHE A 89 -3.38 10.73 -4.34
N SER A 90 -2.43 10.71 -3.42
CA SER A 90 -2.65 10.38 -2.02
C SER A 90 -1.87 11.28 -1.08
N ALA A 91 -2.35 11.38 0.16
CA ALA A 91 -1.65 12.00 1.28
C ALA A 91 -2.15 11.41 2.59
N SER A 92 -1.34 11.44 3.63
CA SER A 92 -1.69 10.89 4.94
C SER A 92 -1.39 11.84 6.09
N VAL A 93 -2.23 11.79 7.12
CA VAL A 93 -2.07 12.52 8.38
C VAL A 93 -2.06 11.53 9.53
N ASN A 94 -0.94 11.46 10.24
CA ASN A 94 -0.81 10.62 11.43
C ASN A 94 -1.34 11.39 12.66
N GLY A 95 -2.37 10.89 13.28
CA GLY A 95 -2.98 11.45 14.47
C GLY A 95 -2.73 10.63 15.75
N GLY A 96 -1.67 9.85 15.78
CA GLY A 96 -1.28 9.00 16.90
C GLY A 96 -1.93 7.62 16.86
N ASP A 97 -3.12 7.46 17.40
CA ASP A 97 -3.87 6.20 17.43
C ASP A 97 -4.70 5.93 16.16
N ALA A 98 -4.82 6.92 15.31
CA ALA A 98 -5.53 6.83 14.04
C ALA A 98 -4.78 7.57 12.94
N VAL A 99 -4.89 7.08 11.71
CA VAL A 99 -4.34 7.70 10.50
C VAL A 99 -5.50 8.13 9.62
N THR A 100 -5.41 9.31 9.00
CA THR A 100 -6.36 9.76 7.98
C THR A 100 -5.64 9.75 6.63
N LEU A 101 -6.16 8.99 5.69
CA LEU A 101 -5.71 8.90 4.31
C LEU A 101 -6.61 9.74 3.44
N PHE A 102 -6.03 10.55 2.57
CA PHE A 102 -6.73 11.38 1.61
C PHE A 102 -6.40 10.91 0.20
N PHE A 103 -7.41 10.82 -0.67
CA PHE A 103 -7.25 10.39 -2.06
C PHE A 103 -7.98 11.34 -3.00
N THR A 104 -7.33 11.64 -4.13
CA THR A 104 -7.95 12.27 -5.28
C THR A 104 -8.83 11.25 -6.02
N THR A 105 -10.04 11.64 -6.43
CA THR A 105 -11.00 10.74 -7.12
C THR A 105 -11.32 11.14 -8.56
N ARG A 106 -11.07 12.39 -8.97
CA ARG A 106 -11.52 12.88 -10.27
C ARG A 106 -10.62 12.53 -11.45
N GLU A 107 -9.33 12.23 -11.22
CA GLU A 107 -8.36 11.95 -12.30
C GLU A 107 -7.91 10.49 -12.34
N GLU A 108 -8.36 9.69 -11.39
CA GLU A 108 -7.89 8.32 -11.20
C GLU A 108 -8.97 7.31 -11.62
N GLN A 109 -8.51 6.25 -12.27
CA GLN A 109 -9.31 5.05 -12.39
C GLN A 109 -9.35 4.31 -11.04
N VAL A 110 -10.39 3.50 -10.83
CA VAL A 110 -10.55 2.73 -9.57
C VAL A 110 -9.34 1.83 -9.30
N SER A 111 -8.75 1.25 -10.34
CA SER A 111 -7.53 0.42 -10.20
C SER A 111 -6.32 1.19 -9.70
N ASP A 112 -6.16 2.44 -10.14
CA ASP A 112 -5.05 3.30 -9.71
C ASP A 112 -5.26 3.75 -8.27
N TYR A 113 -6.50 4.09 -7.90
CA TYR A 113 -6.86 4.37 -6.51
C TYR A 113 -6.56 3.17 -5.59
N HIS A 114 -6.90 1.93 -5.99
CA HIS A 114 -6.59 0.74 -5.19
C HIS A 114 -5.09 0.59 -4.97
N TYR A 115 -4.27 0.87 -6.00
CA TYR A 115 -2.83 0.85 -5.86
C TYR A 115 -2.34 1.86 -4.80
N TYR A 116 -2.82 3.11 -4.84
CA TYR A 116 -2.45 4.13 -3.84
C TYR A 116 -2.95 3.78 -2.44
N LEU A 117 -4.17 3.26 -2.32
CA LEU A 117 -4.69 2.79 -1.03
C LEU A 117 -3.78 1.71 -0.44
N TYR A 118 -3.41 0.72 -1.22
CA TYR A 118 -2.56 -0.37 -0.76
C TYR A 118 -1.10 0.07 -0.51
N ASP A 119 -0.55 1.05 -1.24
CA ASP A 119 0.78 1.62 -0.94
C ASP A 119 0.79 2.32 0.43
N GLU A 120 -0.25 3.10 0.74
CA GLU A 120 -0.40 3.74 2.06
C GLU A 120 -0.56 2.69 3.18
N LEU A 121 -1.45 1.71 3.01
CA LEU A 121 -1.65 0.64 4.00
C LEU A 121 -0.40 -0.21 4.20
N SER A 122 0.30 -0.57 3.14
CA SER A 122 1.54 -1.35 3.19
C SER A 122 2.67 -0.58 3.86
N THR A 123 2.77 0.72 3.64
CA THR A 123 3.73 1.61 4.31
C THR A 123 3.44 1.70 5.81
N LEU A 124 2.17 1.81 6.21
CA LEU A 124 1.76 1.76 7.61
C LEU A 124 2.07 0.40 8.25
N LEU A 125 1.80 -0.69 7.55
CA LEU A 125 2.09 -2.04 8.00
C LEU A 125 3.60 -2.24 8.19
N ALA A 126 4.43 -1.79 7.25
CA ALA A 126 5.89 -1.88 7.35
C ALA A 126 6.47 -1.16 8.58
N SER A 127 5.80 -0.13 9.08
CA SER A 127 6.18 0.55 10.33
C SER A 127 5.79 -0.23 11.60
N ARG A 128 4.93 -1.26 11.49
CA ARG A 128 4.32 -2.02 12.60
C ARG A 128 4.39 -3.54 12.42
N TRP A 129 5.11 -4.01 11.43
CA TRP A 129 5.13 -5.45 11.12
C TRP A 129 5.65 -6.29 12.30
N PRO A 130 5.07 -7.48 12.51
CA PRO A 130 5.51 -8.38 13.56
C PRO A 130 6.97 -8.79 13.35
N GLU A 131 7.69 -8.98 14.44
CA GLU A 131 9.11 -9.38 14.39
C GLU A 131 9.32 -10.64 13.55
N LYS A 132 8.42 -11.63 13.66
CA LYS A 132 8.47 -12.85 12.84
C LYS A 132 8.44 -12.52 11.34
N ALA A 133 7.53 -11.65 10.90
CA ALA A 133 7.41 -11.26 9.50
C ALA A 133 8.63 -10.48 9.04
N ARG A 134 9.09 -9.52 9.84
CA ARG A 134 10.30 -8.74 9.57
C ARG A 134 11.53 -9.62 9.42
N ASN A 135 11.75 -10.55 10.35
CA ASN A 135 12.90 -11.43 10.33
C ASN A 135 12.89 -12.37 9.11
N ALA A 136 11.72 -12.94 8.78
CA ALA A 136 11.57 -13.80 7.59
C ALA A 136 11.83 -13.02 6.30
N TRP A 137 11.29 -11.80 6.17
CA TRP A 137 11.51 -10.93 5.02
C TRP A 137 12.97 -10.54 4.86
N GLN A 138 13.60 -10.07 5.93
CA GLN A 138 15.01 -9.70 5.92
C GLN A 138 15.93 -10.89 5.61
N ALA A 139 15.63 -12.09 6.09
CA ALA A 139 16.39 -13.30 5.76
C ALA A 139 16.34 -13.59 4.26
N MET A 140 15.15 -13.54 3.65
CA MET A 140 14.97 -13.71 2.22
C MET A 140 15.74 -12.65 1.40
N LEU A 141 15.68 -11.37 1.78
CA LEU A 141 16.43 -10.31 1.09
C LEU A 141 17.94 -10.49 1.21
N ARG A 142 18.45 -11.00 2.35
CA ARG A 142 19.88 -11.34 2.50
C ARG A 142 20.32 -12.45 1.54
N GLU A 143 19.46 -13.45 1.31
CA GLU A 143 19.70 -14.49 0.31
C GLU A 143 19.74 -13.89 -1.10
N GLU A 144 18.77 -13.03 -1.46
CA GLU A 144 18.74 -12.36 -2.76
C GLU A 144 19.97 -11.47 -3.00
N LEU A 145 20.38 -10.69 -1.99
CA LEU A 145 21.60 -9.87 -2.07
C LEU A 145 22.86 -10.74 -2.20
N SER A 146 22.87 -11.93 -1.58
CA SER A 146 23.98 -12.89 -1.70
C SER A 146 24.05 -13.50 -3.09
N ALA A 147 22.88 -13.76 -3.69
CA ALA A 147 22.74 -14.27 -5.05
C ALA A 147 22.88 -13.17 -6.12
N GLU A 148 23.18 -11.94 -5.72
CA GLU A 148 23.31 -10.77 -6.61
C GLU A 148 22.07 -10.54 -7.49
N VAL A 149 20.89 -10.79 -6.95
CA VAL A 149 19.62 -10.59 -7.67
C VAL A 149 19.44 -9.13 -8.05
N HIS A 150 19.27 -8.86 -9.33
CA HIS A 150 19.04 -7.53 -9.87
C HIS A 150 17.55 -7.16 -9.81
N GLY A 151 17.28 -5.84 -9.84
CA GLY A 151 15.93 -5.30 -9.91
C GLY A 151 15.19 -5.26 -8.58
N GLU A 152 14.03 -4.65 -8.61
CA GLU A 152 13.06 -4.52 -7.52
C GLU A 152 11.63 -4.40 -8.07
N VAL A 153 10.65 -4.46 -7.19
CA VAL A 153 9.22 -4.35 -7.53
C VAL A 153 8.85 -2.92 -7.93
N ASP A 154 9.40 -1.92 -7.23
CA ASP A 154 9.10 -0.51 -7.45
C ASP A 154 10.37 0.34 -7.46
N GLU A 155 10.26 1.56 -8.01
CA GLU A 155 11.37 2.50 -8.13
C GLU A 155 11.95 2.92 -6.77
N LYS A 156 11.09 3.09 -5.76
CA LYS A 156 11.52 3.51 -4.42
C LYS A 156 12.44 2.47 -3.78
N SER A 157 12.05 1.20 -3.75
CA SER A 157 12.89 0.12 -3.25
C SER A 157 14.12 -0.11 -4.13
N TRP A 158 14.00 0.07 -5.45
CA TRP A 158 15.13 -0.03 -6.37
C TRP A 158 16.21 1.00 -6.06
N HIS A 159 15.85 2.26 -5.84
CA HIS A 159 16.83 3.30 -5.46
C HIS A 159 17.55 3.00 -4.15
N LEU A 160 16.83 2.51 -3.13
CA LEU A 160 17.41 2.10 -1.86
C LEU A 160 18.37 0.91 -2.04
N LYS A 161 18.01 -0.07 -2.86
CA LYS A 161 18.87 -1.20 -3.20
C LYS A 161 20.13 -0.75 -3.92
N GLN A 162 20.01 0.17 -4.90
CA GLN A 162 21.18 0.70 -5.60
C GLN A 162 22.14 1.45 -4.65
N ALA A 163 21.60 2.23 -3.71
CA ALA A 163 22.42 2.88 -2.67
C ALA A 163 23.14 1.87 -1.78
N LEU A 164 22.47 0.77 -1.43
CA LEU A 164 23.04 -0.32 -0.64
C LEU A 164 24.14 -1.07 -1.41
N LEU A 165 23.94 -1.33 -2.71
CA LEU A 165 24.91 -2.04 -3.56
C LEU A 165 26.22 -1.26 -3.81
N ARG A 166 26.22 0.05 -3.59
CA ARG A 166 27.47 0.86 -3.63
C ARG A 166 28.40 0.60 -2.42
N LYS A 167 27.91 -0.07 -1.37
CA LYS A 167 28.70 -0.43 -0.20
C LYS A 167 29.48 -1.73 -0.41
N PRO A 168 30.55 -1.96 0.40
CA PRO A 168 31.23 -3.26 0.44
C PRO A 168 30.24 -4.41 0.73
N LYS A 169 30.46 -5.59 0.16
CA LYS A 169 29.55 -6.75 0.29
C LYS A 169 29.24 -7.10 1.75
N SER A 170 30.21 -6.97 2.65
CA SER A 170 30.07 -7.21 4.09
C SER A 170 29.08 -6.26 4.78
N ALA A 171 28.90 -5.04 4.26
CA ALA A 171 28.03 -4.01 4.85
C ALA A 171 26.63 -3.92 4.21
N ARG A 172 26.33 -4.76 3.21
CA ARG A 172 25.04 -4.69 2.46
C ARG A 172 23.87 -5.35 3.16
N LYS A 173 24.12 -6.19 4.13
CA LYS A 173 23.10 -7.07 4.74
C LYS A 173 22.70 -6.67 6.15
N GLU A 174 23.24 -5.55 6.64
CA GLU A 174 23.07 -5.09 8.02
C GLU A 174 23.02 -3.57 8.09
N GLY A 175 22.54 -3.07 9.25
CA GLY A 175 22.51 -1.65 9.57
C GLY A 175 21.31 -0.90 8.95
N LYS A 176 21.24 0.39 9.30
CA LYS A 176 20.09 1.25 9.02
C LYS A 176 19.66 1.27 7.55
N GLN A 177 20.60 1.31 6.61
CA GLN A 177 20.24 1.34 5.17
C GLN A 177 19.66 0.02 4.69
N PHE A 178 20.13 -1.13 5.23
CA PHE A 178 19.48 -2.41 4.93
C PHE A 178 18.08 -2.46 5.52
N GLU A 179 17.86 -1.95 6.72
CA GLU A 179 16.55 -1.87 7.36
C GLU A 179 15.57 -0.99 6.57
N GLU A 180 16.02 0.19 6.10
CA GLU A 180 15.24 1.06 5.22
C GLU A 180 14.87 0.37 3.89
N TYR A 181 15.84 -0.26 3.25
CA TYR A 181 15.60 -1.05 2.04
C TYR A 181 14.61 -2.18 2.30
N ALA A 182 14.81 -2.95 3.37
CA ALA A 182 13.94 -4.08 3.70
C ALA A 182 12.50 -3.64 3.97
N ALA A 183 12.30 -2.53 4.70
CA ALA A 183 10.98 -1.99 4.98
C ALA A 183 10.30 -1.48 3.71
N ARG A 184 11.01 -0.78 2.81
CA ARG A 184 10.42 -0.29 1.56
C ARG A 184 10.15 -1.43 0.57
N SER A 185 11.08 -2.36 0.42
CA SER A 185 10.88 -3.56 -0.42
C SER A 185 9.69 -4.40 0.05
N PHE A 186 9.50 -4.53 1.37
CA PHE A 186 8.32 -5.16 1.95
C PHE A 186 7.04 -4.39 1.56
N ALA A 187 7.01 -3.06 1.77
CA ALA A 187 5.85 -2.24 1.46
C ALA A 187 5.48 -2.33 -0.03
N ASP A 188 6.46 -2.18 -0.95
CA ASP A 188 6.23 -2.26 -2.40
C ASP A 188 5.69 -3.64 -2.82
N THR A 189 6.25 -4.73 -2.26
CA THR A 189 5.77 -6.08 -2.57
C THR A 189 4.40 -6.37 -1.94
N MET A 190 4.14 -5.86 -0.73
CA MET A 190 2.85 -5.98 -0.06
C MET A 190 1.75 -5.22 -0.81
N THR A 191 2.05 -4.04 -1.34
CA THR A 191 1.14 -3.28 -2.21
C THR A 191 0.69 -4.13 -3.41
N LEU A 192 1.65 -4.75 -4.09
CA LEU A 192 1.35 -5.65 -5.19
C LEU A 192 0.55 -6.88 -4.75
N TYR A 193 0.89 -7.47 -3.61
CA TYR A 193 0.20 -8.62 -3.04
C TYR A 193 -1.27 -8.30 -2.74
N LEU A 194 -1.54 -7.18 -2.06
CA LEU A 194 -2.91 -6.75 -1.72
C LEU A 194 -3.71 -6.37 -2.98
N HIS A 195 -3.06 -5.71 -3.93
CA HIS A 195 -3.70 -5.34 -5.20
C HIS A 195 -4.06 -6.58 -6.03
N GLY A 196 -3.19 -7.60 -6.05
CA GLY A 196 -3.47 -8.86 -6.70
C GLY A 196 -4.63 -9.63 -6.08
N ILE A 197 -4.79 -9.58 -4.75
CA ILE A 197 -5.92 -10.20 -4.04
C ILE A 197 -7.25 -9.51 -4.37
N CYS A 198 -7.26 -8.18 -4.40
CA CYS A 198 -8.49 -7.39 -4.61
C CYS A 198 -8.96 -7.38 -6.06
N CYS A 199 -8.03 -7.17 -6.99
CA CYS A 199 -8.36 -6.73 -8.35
C CYS A 199 -8.14 -7.82 -9.41
N ASP A 200 -7.81 -9.05 -9.01
CA ASP A 200 -7.51 -10.19 -9.91
C ASP A 200 -6.52 -9.80 -11.03
N ILE A 201 -5.52 -8.98 -10.69
CA ILE A 201 -4.50 -8.55 -11.63
C ILE A 201 -3.41 -9.63 -11.73
N ASP A 202 -2.84 -9.80 -12.92
CA ASP A 202 -1.67 -10.64 -13.09
C ASP A 202 -0.44 -9.98 -12.43
N VAL A 203 -0.13 -10.43 -11.23
CA VAL A 203 1.00 -9.91 -10.43
C VAL A 203 2.37 -10.35 -10.97
N GLU A 204 2.42 -11.30 -11.90
CA GLU A 204 3.68 -11.83 -12.46
C GLU A 204 4.05 -11.19 -13.80
N SER A 205 3.12 -10.57 -14.53
CA SER A 205 3.29 -10.04 -15.88
C SER A 205 3.40 -8.52 -15.94
N GLY A 206 4.06 -7.83 -15.18
CA GLY A 206 4.24 -6.38 -15.30
C GLY A 206 5.65 -5.97 -15.75
N PRO A 207 5.89 -4.73 -16.14
CA PRO A 207 7.21 -4.19 -16.46
C PRO A 207 8.03 -3.99 -15.17
N ARG A 208 8.29 -5.09 -14.46
CA ARG A 208 9.07 -5.09 -13.22
C ARG A 208 10.49 -5.49 -13.52
N GLN A 209 11.42 -4.88 -12.81
CA GLN A 209 12.83 -5.21 -12.94
C GLN A 209 13.21 -6.48 -12.17
N LEU A 210 12.43 -6.85 -11.13
CA LEU A 210 12.68 -8.06 -10.35
C LEU A 210 12.29 -9.30 -11.18
N PRO A 211 13.18 -10.30 -11.34
CA PRO A 211 12.85 -11.51 -12.08
C PRO A 211 11.68 -12.28 -11.45
N THR A 212 10.74 -12.77 -12.28
CA THR A 212 9.47 -13.41 -11.87
C THR A 212 9.65 -14.48 -10.79
N ARG A 213 10.68 -15.33 -10.87
CA ARG A 213 10.93 -16.36 -9.85
C ARG A 213 11.16 -15.80 -8.44
N TYR A 214 11.80 -14.64 -8.32
CA TYR A 214 12.04 -13.99 -7.03
C TYR A 214 10.80 -13.23 -6.56
N LEU A 215 10.10 -12.59 -7.49
CA LEU A 215 8.81 -11.98 -7.18
C LEU A 215 7.84 -13.05 -6.64
N ARG A 216 7.70 -14.19 -7.32
CA ARG A 216 6.86 -15.29 -6.86
C ARG A 216 7.26 -15.79 -5.47
N LYS A 217 8.56 -15.97 -5.20
CA LYS A 217 9.06 -16.35 -3.86
C LYS A 217 8.66 -15.34 -2.79
N ARG A 218 8.71 -14.05 -3.10
CA ARG A 218 8.28 -12.97 -2.19
C ARG A 218 6.77 -13.02 -1.93
N LEU A 219 5.96 -13.17 -2.97
CA LEU A 219 4.50 -13.27 -2.85
C LEU A 219 4.07 -14.53 -2.08
N GLU A 220 4.72 -15.67 -2.30
CA GLU A 220 4.49 -16.89 -1.52
C GLU A 220 4.84 -16.71 -0.04
N LEU A 221 5.93 -16.00 0.26
CA LEU A 221 6.26 -15.66 1.66
C LEU A 221 5.17 -14.78 2.29
N LEU A 222 4.68 -13.75 1.58
CA LEU A 222 3.59 -12.90 2.07
C LEU A 222 2.30 -13.69 2.26
N LYS A 223 1.94 -14.57 1.33
CA LYS A 223 0.79 -15.47 1.45
C LYS A 223 0.88 -16.35 2.71
N GLY A 224 2.06 -16.86 3.03
CA GLY A 224 2.28 -17.65 4.24
C GLY A 224 2.20 -16.83 5.54
N LEU A 225 2.58 -15.55 5.51
CA LEU A 225 2.57 -14.66 6.67
C LEU A 225 1.21 -13.96 6.87
N PHE A 226 0.55 -13.62 5.78
CA PHE A 226 -0.69 -12.85 5.70
C PHE A 226 -1.65 -13.50 4.71
N PRO A 227 -2.23 -14.67 5.05
CA PRO A 227 -3.10 -15.41 4.12
C PRO A 227 -4.31 -14.56 3.69
N PRO A 228 -4.70 -14.63 2.39
CA PRO A 228 -5.88 -13.94 1.90
C PRO A 228 -7.15 -14.37 2.63
N PRO A 229 -8.20 -13.52 2.65
CA PRO A 229 -9.50 -13.93 3.15
C PRO A 229 -10.11 -15.02 2.26
N GLU A 230 -11.12 -15.73 2.79
CA GLU A 230 -11.81 -16.78 2.04
C GLU A 230 -12.41 -16.23 0.73
N GLY A 231 -12.26 -16.98 -0.35
CA GLY A 231 -12.73 -16.57 -1.68
C GLY A 231 -11.78 -15.67 -2.45
N HIS A 232 -10.64 -15.27 -1.86
CA HIS A 232 -9.64 -14.44 -2.50
C HIS A 232 -8.29 -15.16 -2.62
N ALA A 233 -7.54 -14.85 -3.67
CA ALA A 233 -6.20 -15.39 -3.88
C ALA A 233 -5.31 -14.40 -4.64
N VAL A 234 -4.00 -14.48 -4.44
CA VAL A 234 -3.03 -13.73 -5.23
C VAL A 234 -2.58 -14.48 -6.48
N PHE A 235 -2.72 -15.80 -6.47
CA PHE A 235 -2.44 -16.66 -7.61
C PHE A 235 -3.73 -17.33 -8.10
N PRO A 236 -4.05 -17.27 -9.42
CA PRO A 236 -5.27 -17.86 -9.97
C PRO A 236 -5.44 -19.36 -9.67
N GLU A 237 -4.33 -20.10 -9.62
CA GLU A 237 -4.34 -21.54 -9.32
C GLU A 237 -4.85 -21.86 -7.90
N ASP A 238 -4.74 -20.95 -6.97
CA ASP A 238 -5.22 -21.17 -5.59
C ASP A 238 -6.75 -21.22 -5.51
N LEU A 239 -7.46 -20.46 -6.38
CA LEU A 239 -8.92 -20.46 -6.45
C LEU A 239 -9.48 -21.79 -6.96
N THR A 240 -8.76 -22.46 -7.87
CA THR A 240 -9.23 -23.73 -8.46
C THR A 240 -9.17 -24.91 -7.50
N HIS A 241 -8.32 -24.87 -6.47
CA HIS A 241 -8.19 -25.95 -5.48
C HIS A 241 -9.28 -25.97 -4.41
N HIS A 242 -10.05 -24.90 -4.24
CA HIS A 242 -11.17 -24.86 -3.28
C HIS A 242 -12.44 -25.56 -3.80
N HIS A 243 -12.61 -25.76 -5.12
CA HIS A 243 -13.79 -26.41 -5.69
C HIS A 243 -13.78 -27.94 -5.65
N HIS A 244 -12.70 -28.58 -5.22
CA HIS A 244 -12.57 -30.04 -5.17
C HIS A 244 -12.64 -30.65 -3.74
N ARG A 245 -13.05 -29.89 -2.72
CA ARG A 245 -13.15 -30.36 -1.32
C ARG A 245 -14.58 -30.36 -0.76
N HIS A 246 -15.59 -30.53 -1.62
CA HIS A 246 -16.98 -30.79 -1.18
C HIS A 246 -17.47 -32.13 -1.72
#